data_66c4817b250cedc86ce04afec6d63e17
#
_entry.id   66c4817b250cedc86ce04afec6d63e17
#
_cell.length_a   1.000
_cell.length_b   1.000
_cell.length_c   1.000
_cell.angle_alpha   90.00
_cell.angle_beta   90.00
_cell.angle_gamma   90.00
#
_symmetry.space_group_name_H-M   'P 1'
#
loop_
_entity.id
_entity.type
_entity.pdbx_description
1 polymer ?
#
loop_
_entity_poly.entity_id
_entity_poly.type
_entity_poly.pdbx_seq_one_letter_code
_entity_poly.pdbx_strand_id
1 'polypeptide(L)'
;MSVKTGPQRYPGSSRANWYQDDFPGDPMEVNVVVLHTTEGTSLPDYGGGGAAPNLTAVPDLDTKRLRWFQHFDIECSSRALQNLAGGVETNTLNVCQVELVGTCDPTTHGKWKDAGRRHLFWPEAPAWALEGVARFLSWMHEQHGVPLSGPKAWPAYPDSYGSRNGQRMSKAKWTAFNGVCGHMHVPENDHGDPGGIDITEILRRARADLDLDEPPAGTQPKPGRPKVPVFPGRKFFREGAVNDHVLVLGRQLVKEGFGDHYKVGPSRSWGEADRLNVRDFQKSREELRGDADGFPGPLTWKLLFS
;
A
#
# COMPACT_ATOMS: atom_id res chain seq x y z
N MET A 1 -9.57 7.22 19.93
CA MET A 1 -8.49 6.40 19.37
C MET A 1 -8.96 5.95 18.01
N SER A 2 -8.20 6.23 16.93
CA SER A 2 -8.47 5.69 15.60
C SER A 2 -8.36 4.17 15.67
N VAL A 3 -9.36 3.46 15.14
CA VAL A 3 -9.32 1.99 15.07
C VAL A 3 -8.40 1.64 13.90
N LYS A 4 -7.32 0.90 14.16
CA LYS A 4 -6.42 0.42 13.11
C LYS A 4 -7.22 -0.45 12.13
N THR A 5 -7.11 -0.16 10.82
CA THR A 5 -7.96 -0.77 9.79
C THR A 5 -7.30 -1.96 9.11
N GLY A 6 -5.98 -2.15 9.27
CA GLY A 6 -5.21 -3.23 8.65
C GLY A 6 -3.99 -3.65 9.45
N PRO A 7 -3.19 -4.61 8.89
CA PRO A 7 -1.93 -5.03 9.49
C PRO A 7 -0.93 -3.89 9.54
N GLN A 8 -0.31 -3.68 10.70
CA GLN A 8 0.62 -2.57 10.91
C GLN A 8 2.03 -2.85 10.39
N ARG A 9 2.30 -4.07 9.93
CA ARG A 9 3.61 -4.49 9.43
C ARG A 9 3.52 -5.06 8.02
N TYR A 10 4.35 -4.53 7.14
CA TYR A 10 4.54 -5.12 5.82
C TYR A 10 5.26 -6.48 5.92
N PRO A 11 4.75 -7.56 5.30
CA PRO A 11 5.33 -8.89 5.42
C PRO A 11 6.80 -8.94 4.99
N GLY A 12 7.65 -9.53 5.83
CA GLY A 12 9.09 -9.65 5.57
C GLY A 12 9.90 -8.37 5.79
N SER A 13 9.30 -7.26 6.23
CA SER A 13 10.04 -6.04 6.57
C SER A 13 10.87 -6.23 7.85
N SER A 14 12.09 -5.66 7.84
CA SER A 14 12.98 -5.59 9.00
C SER A 14 12.63 -4.38 9.87
N ARG A 15 12.66 -4.51 11.19
CA ARG A 15 12.56 -3.42 12.17
C ARG A 15 13.92 -3.02 12.74
N ALA A 16 15.02 -3.35 12.09
CA ALA A 16 16.36 -3.00 12.59
C ALA A 16 16.56 -1.49 12.80
N ASN A 17 15.81 -0.66 12.08
CA ASN A 17 15.79 0.80 12.19
C ASN A 17 14.38 1.27 12.57
N TRP A 18 13.86 0.80 13.69
CA TRP A 18 12.56 1.21 14.23
C TRP A 18 12.66 2.53 14.97
N TYR A 19 11.91 3.54 14.57
CA TYR A 19 12.01 4.90 15.11
C TYR A 19 10.74 5.38 15.82
N GLN A 20 9.62 4.65 15.70
CA GLN A 20 8.36 5.08 16.30
C GLN A 20 8.41 5.22 17.83
N ASP A 21 9.29 4.47 18.51
CA ASP A 21 9.43 4.54 19.96
C ASP A 21 10.07 5.86 20.39
N ASP A 22 11.01 6.40 19.58
CA ASP A 22 11.70 7.66 19.82
C ASP A 22 10.91 8.86 19.24
N PHE A 23 10.17 8.64 18.17
CA PHE A 23 9.39 9.64 17.45
C PHE A 23 7.94 9.17 17.30
N PRO A 24 7.14 9.17 18.39
CA PRO A 24 5.74 8.75 18.30
C PRO A 24 4.98 9.63 17.31
N GLY A 25 4.33 8.97 16.34
CA GLY A 25 3.46 9.63 15.36
C GLY A 25 2.00 9.59 15.78
N ASP A 26 1.16 10.29 15.03
CA ASP A 26 -0.29 10.27 15.21
C ASP A 26 -0.92 9.06 14.53
N PRO A 27 -1.92 8.41 15.14
CA PRO A 27 -2.68 7.36 14.49
C PRO A 27 -3.51 7.95 13.34
N MET A 28 -3.50 7.27 12.19
CA MET A 28 -4.22 7.70 11.00
C MET A 28 -4.85 6.51 10.28
N GLU A 29 -5.89 6.75 9.47
CA GLU A 29 -6.44 5.75 8.54
C GLU A 29 -5.81 5.96 7.16
N VAL A 30 -4.89 5.08 6.77
CA VAL A 30 -4.12 5.24 5.53
C VAL A 30 -4.98 4.97 4.29
N ASN A 31 -5.00 5.93 3.37
CA ASN A 31 -5.54 5.78 2.02
C ASN A 31 -4.66 6.42 0.93
N VAL A 32 -3.49 6.93 1.32
CA VAL A 32 -2.50 7.52 0.41
C VAL A 32 -1.15 6.82 0.61
N VAL A 33 -0.45 6.52 -0.49
CA VAL A 33 0.99 6.18 -0.49
C VAL A 33 1.75 7.26 -1.23
N VAL A 34 2.77 7.82 -0.57
CA VAL A 34 3.73 8.74 -1.21
C VAL A 34 5.05 8.01 -1.43
N LEU A 35 5.48 7.97 -2.69
CA LEU A 35 6.76 7.41 -3.09
C LEU A 35 7.83 8.52 -3.11
N HIS A 36 9.00 8.20 -2.57
CA HIS A 36 10.19 9.04 -2.51
C HIS A 36 11.39 8.30 -3.11
N THR A 37 12.49 9.01 -3.38
CA THR A 37 13.83 8.41 -3.57
C THR A 37 14.82 9.03 -2.60
N THR A 38 15.67 8.18 -2.01
CA THR A 38 16.61 8.62 -0.95
C THR A 38 17.75 9.50 -1.47
N GLU A 39 17.94 9.59 -2.80
CA GLU A 39 19.11 10.19 -3.45
C GLU A 39 20.42 9.64 -2.85
N GLY A 40 20.42 8.37 -2.50
CA GLY A 40 21.50 7.63 -1.85
C GLY A 40 21.67 6.19 -2.36
N THR A 41 22.77 5.54 -2.01
CA THR A 41 23.11 4.17 -2.44
C THR A 41 22.93 3.12 -1.35
N SER A 42 22.55 3.54 -0.14
CA SER A 42 22.36 2.68 1.03
C SER A 42 21.18 3.16 1.87
N LEU A 43 20.74 2.33 2.81
CA LEU A 43 19.73 2.70 3.80
C LEU A 43 20.22 3.90 4.62
N PRO A 44 19.50 5.06 4.59
CA PRO A 44 19.86 6.20 5.44
C PRO A 44 19.44 5.96 6.89
N ASP A 45 20.07 6.69 7.82
CA ASP A 45 19.64 6.74 9.22
C ASP A 45 18.58 7.81 9.49
N TYR A 46 18.29 8.64 8.49
CA TYR A 46 17.30 9.73 8.57
C TYR A 46 17.55 10.72 9.72
N GLY A 47 18.82 10.99 10.04
CA GLY A 47 19.18 11.84 11.19
C GLY A 47 18.74 11.23 12.52
N GLY A 48 18.97 9.94 12.68
CA GLY A 48 18.53 9.18 13.85
C GLY A 48 17.01 8.94 13.88
N GLY A 49 16.34 9.00 12.72
CA GLY A 49 14.90 8.79 12.58
C GLY A 49 14.05 10.07 12.49
N GLY A 50 14.66 11.26 12.70
CA GLY A 50 13.95 12.54 12.72
C GLY A 50 13.27 12.92 11.38
N ALA A 51 13.67 12.31 10.26
CA ALA A 51 13.09 12.49 8.93
C ALA A 51 12.69 11.16 8.28
N ALA A 52 12.46 10.10 9.06
CA ALA A 52 12.20 8.77 8.51
C ALA A 52 10.79 8.61 7.94
N PRO A 53 10.62 7.84 6.83
CA PRO A 53 9.34 7.43 6.27
C PRO A 53 8.72 6.28 7.09
N ASN A 54 7.56 5.78 6.67
CA ASN A 54 7.05 4.52 7.22
C ASN A 54 7.93 3.33 6.83
N LEU A 55 8.37 3.28 5.56
CA LEU A 55 9.22 2.19 5.06
C LEU A 55 10.31 2.70 4.13
N THR A 56 11.40 1.92 4.07
CA THR A 56 12.44 2.09 3.04
C THR A 56 12.65 0.78 2.30
N ALA A 57 12.66 0.86 0.97
CA ALA A 57 12.99 -0.24 0.06
C ALA A 57 14.44 -0.14 -0.38
N VAL A 58 15.27 -1.08 0.03
CA VAL A 58 16.70 -1.15 -0.31
C VAL A 58 16.92 -2.21 -1.40
N PRO A 59 17.48 -1.85 -2.58
CA PRO A 59 17.74 -2.80 -3.63
C PRO A 59 18.89 -3.75 -3.24
N ASP A 60 18.63 -5.03 -3.29
CA ASP A 60 19.65 -6.07 -3.34
C ASP A 60 19.93 -6.38 -4.82
N LEU A 61 21.01 -5.80 -5.33
CA LEU A 61 21.38 -5.88 -6.75
C LEU A 61 21.91 -7.26 -7.17
N ASP A 62 22.30 -8.10 -6.21
CA ASP A 62 22.79 -9.46 -6.48
C ASP A 62 21.62 -10.44 -6.61
N THR A 63 20.69 -10.38 -5.66
CA THR A 63 19.49 -11.25 -5.67
C THR A 63 18.34 -10.67 -6.49
N LYS A 64 18.46 -9.44 -6.99
CA LYS A 64 17.44 -8.70 -7.75
C LYS A 64 16.10 -8.64 -6.99
N ARG A 65 16.15 -8.17 -5.74
CA ARG A 65 15.00 -8.02 -4.85
C ARG A 65 15.07 -6.71 -4.09
N LEU A 66 13.91 -6.21 -3.65
CA LEU A 66 13.84 -5.12 -2.66
C LEU A 66 13.79 -5.74 -1.26
N ARG A 67 14.69 -5.27 -0.39
CA ARG A 67 14.68 -5.54 1.05
C ARG A 67 13.98 -4.39 1.73
N TRP A 68 12.97 -4.70 2.54
CA TRP A 68 12.15 -3.69 3.19
C TRP A 68 12.56 -3.47 4.64
N PHE A 69 12.69 -2.20 5.01
CA PHE A 69 12.93 -1.75 6.38
C PHE A 69 11.74 -0.90 6.80
N GLN A 70 11.14 -1.22 7.92
CA GLN A 70 9.98 -0.51 8.44
C GLN A 70 10.36 0.26 9.70
N HIS A 71 9.99 1.55 9.74
CA HIS A 71 10.39 2.52 10.75
C HIS A 71 9.23 2.96 11.63
N PHE A 72 8.01 2.92 11.10
CA PHE A 72 6.76 3.21 11.79
C PHE A 72 5.70 2.17 11.40
N ASP A 73 4.69 1.98 12.24
CA ASP A 73 3.46 1.27 11.86
C ASP A 73 2.85 1.91 10.60
N ILE A 74 2.14 1.12 9.80
CA ILE A 74 1.53 1.62 8.56
C ILE A 74 0.56 2.77 8.84
N GLU A 75 -0.28 2.63 9.85
CA GLU A 75 -1.30 3.62 10.25
C GLU A 75 -0.80 4.55 11.35
N CYS A 76 0.49 4.87 11.30
CA CYS A 76 1.13 5.86 12.16
C CYS A 76 1.85 6.89 11.28
N SER A 77 1.64 8.18 11.55
CA SER A 77 2.28 9.24 10.78
C SER A 77 3.79 9.18 10.91
N SER A 78 4.49 9.29 9.79
CA SER A 78 5.95 9.34 9.69
C SER A 78 6.45 10.77 9.44
N ARG A 79 7.72 10.97 9.08
CA ARG A 79 8.37 12.29 9.16
C ARG A 79 9.11 12.73 7.89
N ALA A 80 8.90 12.06 6.75
CA ALA A 80 9.65 12.35 5.52
C ALA A 80 9.06 13.49 4.68
N LEU A 81 7.88 14.02 5.04
CA LEU A 81 7.28 15.19 4.40
C LEU A 81 7.36 16.41 5.30
N GLN A 82 7.44 17.60 4.69
CA GLN A 82 7.41 18.86 5.41
C GLN A 82 5.96 19.25 5.73
N ASN A 83 5.67 19.48 7.02
CA ASN A 83 4.45 20.14 7.47
C ASN A 83 4.75 21.60 7.77
N LEU A 84 4.12 22.53 7.05
CA LEU A 84 4.23 23.96 7.34
C LEU A 84 3.22 24.37 8.42
N ALA A 85 3.64 25.23 9.33
CA ALA A 85 2.74 25.78 10.34
C ALA A 85 1.58 26.55 9.69
N GLY A 86 0.33 26.14 9.98
CA GLY A 86 -0.88 26.67 9.34
C GLY A 86 -1.10 26.24 7.90
N GLY A 87 -0.31 25.29 7.42
CA GLY A 87 -0.44 24.63 6.13
C GLY A 87 -1.43 23.47 6.13
N VAL A 88 -1.26 22.54 5.17
CA VAL A 88 -1.97 21.24 5.17
C VAL A 88 -1.14 20.19 5.88
N GLU A 89 -1.82 19.25 6.51
CA GLU A 89 -1.16 18.09 7.09
C GLU A 89 -0.72 17.14 5.98
N THR A 90 0.59 16.99 5.79
CA THR A 90 1.17 16.15 4.75
C THR A 90 1.69 14.81 5.28
N ASN A 91 2.08 14.75 6.57
CA ASN A 91 2.49 13.51 7.22
C ASN A 91 1.34 12.81 7.96
N THR A 92 0.41 13.56 8.53
CA THR A 92 -0.56 13.06 9.53
C THR A 92 -1.94 12.77 8.98
N LEU A 93 -2.27 13.27 7.79
CA LEU A 93 -3.65 13.19 7.30
C LEU A 93 -4.08 11.75 6.98
N ASN A 94 -3.29 10.95 6.31
CA ASN A 94 -3.63 9.56 5.92
C ASN A 94 -2.53 8.92 5.04
N VAL A 95 -1.28 9.28 5.25
CA VAL A 95 -0.18 9.06 4.30
C VAL A 95 0.81 8.04 4.81
N CYS A 96 0.92 6.89 4.15
CA CYS A 96 2.06 5.98 4.27
C CYS A 96 3.16 6.43 3.31
N GLN A 97 4.34 6.71 3.83
CA GLN A 97 5.49 7.20 3.08
C GLN A 97 6.50 6.09 2.83
N VAL A 98 7.03 6.02 1.61
CA VAL A 98 7.98 4.98 1.18
C VAL A 98 9.17 5.60 0.47
N GLU A 99 10.34 5.42 1.03
CA GLU A 99 11.61 5.78 0.42
C GLU A 99 12.18 4.62 -0.40
N LEU A 100 12.56 4.90 -1.63
CA LEU A 100 13.19 3.96 -2.55
C LEU A 100 14.68 4.30 -2.65
N VAL A 101 15.56 3.44 -2.13
CA VAL A 101 17.01 3.69 -2.20
C VAL A 101 17.47 3.68 -3.65
N GLY A 102 18.11 4.76 -4.05
CA GLY A 102 18.54 5.06 -5.41
C GLY A 102 18.44 6.56 -5.69
N THR A 103 18.47 6.93 -6.95
CA THR A 103 18.33 8.33 -7.39
C THR A 103 17.31 8.47 -8.51
N CYS A 104 16.65 9.62 -8.58
CA CYS A 104 15.90 10.05 -9.75
C CYS A 104 16.63 11.15 -10.55
N ASP A 105 17.76 11.66 -10.05
CA ASP A 105 18.56 12.70 -10.69
C ASP A 105 19.53 12.10 -11.73
N PRO A 106 19.39 12.40 -13.03
CA PRO A 106 20.28 11.90 -14.07
C PRO A 106 21.74 12.36 -13.89
N THR A 107 21.98 13.53 -13.28
CA THR A 107 23.33 14.02 -13.00
C THR A 107 24.01 13.16 -11.93
N THR A 108 23.31 12.86 -10.86
CA THR A 108 23.79 11.98 -9.79
C THR A 108 23.99 10.56 -10.30
N HIS A 109 23.05 10.06 -11.12
CA HIS A 109 23.18 8.76 -11.80
C HIS A 109 24.46 8.70 -12.62
N GLY A 110 24.73 9.71 -13.49
CA GLY A 110 25.95 9.78 -14.29
C GLY A 110 27.21 9.73 -13.44
N LYS A 111 27.29 10.55 -12.41
CA LYS A 111 28.44 10.58 -11.47
C LYS A 111 28.67 9.23 -10.80
N TRP A 112 27.61 8.55 -10.36
CA TRP A 112 27.75 7.24 -9.70
C TRP A 112 28.16 6.15 -10.67
N LYS A 113 27.61 6.17 -11.89
CA LYS A 113 27.98 5.26 -12.96
C LYS A 113 29.46 5.39 -13.33
N ASP A 114 29.95 6.62 -13.52
CA ASP A 114 31.35 6.91 -13.84
C ASP A 114 32.31 6.50 -12.71
N ALA A 115 31.85 6.61 -11.46
CA ALA A 115 32.57 6.15 -10.29
C ALA A 115 32.45 4.63 -10.02
N GLY A 116 31.79 3.86 -10.90
CA GLY A 116 31.58 2.41 -10.72
C GLY A 116 30.70 2.04 -9.53
N ARG A 117 29.90 2.97 -9.01
CA ARG A 117 29.00 2.70 -7.86
C ARG A 117 27.75 1.95 -8.34
N ARG A 118 27.46 0.82 -7.73
CA ARG A 118 26.24 0.06 -7.97
C ARG A 118 25.04 0.76 -7.31
N HIS A 119 24.01 1.08 -8.08
CA HIS A 119 22.81 1.77 -7.60
C HIS A 119 21.63 1.54 -8.52
N LEU A 120 20.41 1.94 -8.11
CA LEU A 120 19.25 2.08 -8.98
C LEU A 120 19.10 3.55 -9.45
N PHE A 121 18.85 3.71 -10.73
CA PHE A 121 18.29 4.93 -11.30
C PHE A 121 16.81 4.65 -11.58
N TRP A 122 15.94 5.23 -10.75
CA TRP A 122 14.53 4.87 -10.72
C TRP A 122 13.74 5.18 -12.00
N PRO A 123 14.06 6.25 -12.79
CA PRO A 123 13.47 6.44 -14.12
C PRO A 123 13.72 5.30 -15.11
N GLU A 124 14.80 4.53 -14.94
CA GLU A 124 15.18 3.37 -15.75
C GLU A 124 15.22 2.09 -14.89
N ALA A 125 14.40 2.02 -13.86
CA ALA A 125 14.42 0.90 -12.93
C ALA A 125 14.11 -0.42 -13.64
N PRO A 126 14.88 -1.50 -13.35
CA PRO A 126 14.64 -2.80 -13.97
C PRO A 126 13.32 -3.42 -13.49
N ALA A 127 12.77 -4.30 -14.30
CA ALA A 127 11.47 -4.95 -14.08
C ALA A 127 11.29 -5.54 -12.66
N TRP A 128 12.35 -6.13 -12.08
CA TRP A 128 12.29 -6.70 -10.73
C TRP A 128 12.13 -5.64 -9.63
N ALA A 129 12.66 -4.43 -9.83
CA ALA A 129 12.52 -3.33 -8.88
C ALA A 129 11.10 -2.74 -8.95
N LEU A 130 10.58 -2.52 -10.16
CA LEU A 130 9.19 -2.10 -10.37
C LEU A 130 8.21 -3.13 -9.78
N GLU A 131 8.48 -4.41 -9.98
CA GLU A 131 7.70 -5.51 -9.39
C GLU A 131 7.69 -5.49 -7.87
N GLY A 132 8.84 -5.21 -7.25
CA GLY A 132 8.94 -5.10 -5.78
C GLY A 132 8.08 -3.97 -5.22
N VAL A 133 8.03 -2.81 -5.89
CA VAL A 133 7.14 -1.69 -5.53
C VAL A 133 5.69 -2.04 -5.80
N ALA A 134 5.39 -2.67 -6.95
CA ALA A 134 4.04 -3.10 -7.31
C ALA A 134 3.42 -4.02 -6.25
N ARG A 135 4.15 -5.03 -5.78
CA ARG A 135 3.69 -5.94 -4.70
C ARG A 135 3.40 -5.23 -3.38
N PHE A 136 4.21 -4.22 -3.04
CA PHE A 136 3.91 -3.39 -1.88
C PHE A 136 2.59 -2.62 -2.09
N LEU A 137 2.37 -2.02 -3.26
CA LEU A 137 1.13 -1.30 -3.57
C LEU A 137 -0.08 -2.24 -3.63
N SER A 138 0.07 -3.45 -4.17
CA SER A 138 -0.98 -4.50 -4.12
C SER A 138 -1.38 -4.79 -2.68
N TRP A 139 -0.39 -4.99 -1.80
CA TRP A 139 -0.63 -5.24 -0.39
C TRP A 139 -1.30 -4.04 0.30
N MET A 140 -0.89 -2.80 0.01
CA MET A 140 -1.54 -1.59 0.53
C MET A 140 -3.00 -1.47 0.06
N HIS A 141 -3.28 -1.85 -1.19
CA HIS A 141 -4.64 -1.91 -1.70
C HIS A 141 -5.49 -2.97 -0.97
N GLU A 142 -4.98 -4.20 -0.86
CA GLU A 142 -5.69 -5.30 -0.20
C GLU A 142 -5.92 -5.05 1.29
N GLN A 143 -4.91 -4.54 2.00
CA GLN A 143 -4.94 -4.48 3.47
C GLN A 143 -5.45 -3.15 4.02
N HIS A 144 -5.23 -2.05 3.30
CA HIS A 144 -5.56 -0.69 3.75
C HIS A 144 -6.50 0.06 2.81
N GLY A 145 -6.88 -0.54 1.68
CA GLY A 145 -7.82 0.05 0.74
C GLY A 145 -7.25 1.23 -0.06
N VAL A 146 -5.94 1.38 -0.14
CA VAL A 146 -5.30 2.43 -0.95
C VAL A 146 -5.64 2.23 -2.43
N PRO A 147 -6.27 3.18 -3.12
CA PRO A 147 -6.57 3.03 -4.54
C PRO A 147 -5.30 2.90 -5.40
N LEU A 148 -5.28 1.95 -6.34
CA LEU A 148 -4.19 1.79 -7.31
C LEU A 148 -4.34 2.79 -8.47
N SER A 149 -4.42 4.06 -8.14
CA SER A 149 -4.55 5.18 -9.05
C SER A 149 -3.83 6.41 -8.49
N GLY A 150 -3.52 7.38 -9.34
CA GLY A 150 -2.82 8.60 -8.93
C GLY A 150 -2.71 9.64 -10.04
N PRO A 151 -1.90 10.70 -9.84
CA PRO A 151 -1.60 11.67 -10.87
C PRO A 151 -1.01 11.02 -12.12
N LYS A 152 -1.40 11.53 -13.30
CA LYS A 152 -0.93 10.99 -14.58
C LYS A 152 0.47 11.46 -14.96
N ALA A 153 0.85 12.67 -14.55
CA ALA A 153 2.10 13.28 -14.94
C ALA A 153 3.15 13.08 -13.84
N TRP A 154 4.25 12.47 -14.21
CA TRP A 154 5.43 12.23 -13.39
C TRP A 154 6.68 12.68 -14.15
N PRO A 155 6.90 14.00 -14.27
CA PRO A 155 8.04 14.53 -15.01
C PRO A 155 9.36 14.06 -14.39
N ALA A 156 10.36 13.93 -15.25
CA ALA A 156 11.72 13.62 -14.82
C ALA A 156 12.32 14.79 -14.04
N TYR A 157 13.28 14.51 -13.15
CA TYR A 157 14.10 15.54 -12.55
C TYR A 157 15.03 16.18 -13.63
N PRO A 158 15.22 17.51 -13.68
CA PRO A 158 14.83 18.50 -12.65
C PRO A 158 13.43 19.13 -12.81
N ASP A 159 12.67 18.83 -13.86
CA ASP A 159 11.35 19.46 -14.09
C ASP A 159 10.33 19.09 -13.00
N SER A 160 10.54 17.96 -12.30
CA SER A 160 9.74 17.57 -11.15
C SER A 160 10.00 18.38 -9.88
N TYR A 161 11.13 19.10 -9.79
CA TYR A 161 11.57 19.79 -8.57
C TYR A 161 10.94 21.16 -8.40
N GLY A 162 10.85 21.62 -7.14
CA GLY A 162 10.43 22.95 -6.76
C GLY A 162 8.92 23.08 -6.48
N SER A 163 8.57 24.12 -5.75
CA SER A 163 7.18 24.42 -5.36
C SER A 163 6.27 24.78 -6.55
N ARG A 164 6.86 25.14 -7.70
CA ARG A 164 6.15 25.55 -8.93
C ARG A 164 6.35 24.56 -10.08
N ASN A 165 6.59 23.29 -9.79
CA ASN A 165 6.82 22.25 -10.80
C ASN A 165 5.58 21.93 -11.69
N GLY A 166 4.42 22.56 -11.45
CA GLY A 166 3.17 22.34 -12.19
C GLY A 166 2.43 21.03 -11.81
N GLN A 167 3.01 20.19 -10.95
CA GLN A 167 2.42 18.91 -10.55
C GLN A 167 1.87 18.94 -9.12
N ARG A 168 2.29 19.88 -8.30
CA ARG A 168 1.85 19.93 -6.91
C ARG A 168 0.35 20.16 -6.80
N MET A 169 -0.28 19.37 -5.96
CA MET A 169 -1.70 19.48 -5.68
C MET A 169 -1.98 20.79 -4.93
N SER A 170 -3.13 21.42 -5.21
CA SER A 170 -3.65 22.45 -4.31
C SER A 170 -4.01 21.83 -2.95
N LYS A 171 -4.09 22.67 -1.89
CA LYS A 171 -4.51 22.21 -0.55
C LYS A 171 -5.83 21.44 -0.58
N ALA A 172 -6.85 21.96 -1.28
CA ALA A 172 -8.15 21.30 -1.41
C ALA A 172 -8.06 19.94 -2.14
N LYS A 173 -7.23 19.87 -3.19
CA LYS A 173 -7.02 18.62 -3.93
C LYS A 173 -6.29 17.58 -3.08
N TRP A 174 -5.29 18.00 -2.30
CA TRP A 174 -4.56 17.13 -1.39
C TRP A 174 -5.47 16.53 -0.30
N THR A 175 -6.27 17.39 0.36
CA THR A 175 -7.21 16.93 1.40
C THR A 175 -8.22 15.90 0.88
N ALA A 176 -8.59 15.98 -0.40
CA ALA A 176 -9.52 15.04 -1.05
C ALA A 176 -8.83 13.86 -1.73
N PHE A 177 -7.48 13.85 -1.79
CA PHE A 177 -6.73 12.85 -2.54
C PHE A 177 -6.70 11.51 -1.81
N ASN A 178 -6.83 10.42 -2.56
CA ASN A 178 -6.52 9.07 -2.17
C ASN A 178 -5.83 8.33 -3.32
N GLY A 179 -4.95 7.38 -3.00
CA GLY A 179 -4.18 6.63 -4.00
C GLY A 179 -2.67 6.80 -3.88
N VAL A 180 -1.96 6.68 -4.99
CA VAL A 180 -0.49 6.69 -5.04
C VAL A 180 0.01 7.97 -5.70
N CYS A 181 0.92 8.68 -5.06
CA CYS A 181 1.60 9.84 -5.65
C CYS A 181 3.09 9.86 -5.28
N GLY A 182 3.86 10.75 -5.86
CA GLY A 182 5.25 11.01 -5.50
C GLY A 182 5.38 12.29 -4.68
N HIS A 183 6.52 12.49 -4.05
CA HIS A 183 6.85 13.71 -3.29
C HIS A 183 6.62 14.98 -4.13
N MET A 184 6.90 14.91 -5.45
CA MET A 184 6.66 16.00 -6.40
C MET A 184 5.20 16.50 -6.46
N HIS A 185 4.24 15.71 -6.00
CA HIS A 185 2.81 16.05 -6.03
C HIS A 185 2.30 16.64 -4.70
N VAL A 186 3.09 16.50 -3.62
CA VAL A 186 2.70 16.92 -2.27
C VAL A 186 2.76 18.45 -2.17
N PRO A 187 1.70 19.15 -1.72
CA PRO A 187 1.76 20.59 -1.53
C PRO A 187 2.77 20.99 -0.46
N GLU A 188 3.22 22.26 -0.51
CA GLU A 188 4.11 22.84 0.50
C GLU A 188 5.48 22.16 0.64
N ASN A 189 5.83 21.32 -0.31
CA ASN A 189 7.11 20.63 -0.43
C ASN A 189 7.82 21.05 -1.73
N ASP A 190 9.16 20.93 -1.78
CA ASP A 190 9.94 21.33 -2.96
C ASP A 190 10.60 20.14 -3.68
N HIS A 191 10.75 19.00 -3.04
CA HIS A 191 11.41 17.82 -3.60
C HIS A 191 10.66 17.27 -4.80
N GLY A 192 11.39 16.80 -5.80
CA GLY A 192 10.86 16.34 -7.09
C GLY A 192 10.88 14.83 -7.29
N ASP A 193 11.28 14.09 -6.28
CA ASP A 193 11.36 12.64 -6.30
C ASP A 193 9.97 11.96 -6.28
N PRO A 194 9.89 10.75 -6.79
CA PRO A 194 10.85 9.94 -7.54
C PRO A 194 10.84 10.22 -9.06
N GLY A 195 11.00 11.45 -9.49
CA GLY A 195 10.82 12.00 -10.83
C GLY A 195 11.09 11.03 -11.97
N GLY A 196 10.13 10.89 -12.88
CA GLY A 196 10.23 10.05 -14.06
C GLY A 196 10.15 8.53 -13.81
N ILE A 197 9.82 8.10 -12.60
CA ILE A 197 9.57 6.66 -12.32
C ILE A 197 8.40 6.14 -13.17
N ASP A 198 8.50 4.93 -13.70
CA ASP A 198 7.40 4.32 -14.49
C ASP A 198 6.26 3.86 -13.57
N ILE A 199 5.52 4.84 -13.05
CA ILE A 199 4.35 4.60 -12.19
C ILE A 199 3.24 3.85 -12.94
N THR A 200 3.13 4.05 -14.26
CA THR A 200 2.11 3.39 -15.07
C THR A 200 2.33 1.89 -15.06
N GLU A 201 3.57 1.45 -15.28
CA GLU A 201 3.94 0.04 -15.24
C GLU A 201 3.83 -0.54 -13.82
N ILE A 202 4.26 0.21 -12.78
CA ILE A 202 4.11 -0.21 -11.38
C ILE A 202 2.63 -0.46 -11.04
N LEU A 203 1.74 0.50 -11.35
CA LEU A 203 0.31 0.36 -11.06
C LEU A 203 -0.36 -0.74 -11.90
N ARG A 204 0.06 -0.92 -13.16
CA ARG A 204 -0.40 -2.03 -14.00
C ARG A 204 -0.03 -3.39 -13.37
N ARG A 205 1.23 -3.55 -12.93
CA ARG A 205 1.67 -4.77 -12.23
C ARG A 205 0.91 -5.00 -10.94
N ALA A 206 0.72 -3.94 -10.15
CA ALA A 206 -0.03 -4.03 -8.91
C ALA A 206 -1.48 -4.48 -9.13
N ARG A 207 -2.15 -3.99 -10.18
CA ARG A 207 -3.49 -4.46 -10.55
C ARG A 207 -3.49 -5.89 -11.06
N ALA A 208 -2.50 -6.25 -11.89
CA ALA A 208 -2.37 -7.61 -12.43
C ALA A 208 -2.11 -8.65 -11.31
N ASP A 209 -1.34 -8.29 -10.28
CA ASP A 209 -1.11 -9.12 -9.09
C ASP A 209 -2.41 -9.42 -8.32
N LEU A 210 -3.40 -8.53 -8.44
CA LEU A 210 -4.72 -8.62 -7.83
C LEU A 210 -5.84 -9.08 -8.79
N ASP A 211 -5.49 -9.46 -10.02
CA ASP A 211 -6.46 -9.77 -11.08
C ASP A 211 -7.48 -8.63 -11.36
N LEU A 212 -7.07 -7.36 -11.16
CA LEU A 212 -7.93 -6.18 -11.33
C LEU A 212 -7.93 -5.61 -12.76
N ASP A 213 -7.02 -6.06 -13.64
CA ASP A 213 -7.00 -5.65 -15.04
C ASP A 213 -8.11 -6.38 -15.82
N GLU A 214 -8.99 -5.64 -16.49
CA GLU A 214 -9.91 -6.23 -17.47
C GLU A 214 -9.11 -6.86 -18.61
N PRO A 215 -9.46 -8.08 -19.07
CA PRO A 215 -8.85 -8.63 -20.26
C PRO A 215 -9.12 -7.70 -21.46
N PRO A 216 -8.13 -7.49 -22.37
CA PRO A 216 -8.33 -6.66 -23.55
C PRO A 216 -9.55 -7.15 -24.33
N ALA A 217 -10.43 -6.22 -24.71
CA ALA A 217 -11.65 -6.50 -25.48
C ALA A 217 -11.31 -7.32 -26.73
N GLY A 218 -11.66 -8.60 -26.75
CA GLY A 218 -11.45 -9.49 -27.91
C GLY A 218 -10.95 -10.90 -27.62
N THR A 219 -10.52 -11.23 -26.43
CA THR A 219 -10.14 -12.61 -26.08
C THR A 219 -11.32 -13.33 -25.42
N GLN A 220 -11.87 -14.34 -26.09
CA GLN A 220 -12.88 -15.23 -25.49
C GLN A 220 -12.28 -15.90 -24.22
N PRO A 221 -13.03 -15.96 -23.10
CA PRO A 221 -12.54 -16.59 -21.87
C PRO A 221 -12.30 -18.09 -22.13
N LYS A 222 -11.09 -18.57 -21.83
CA LYS A 222 -10.87 -19.99 -21.61
C LYS A 222 -11.78 -20.44 -20.45
N PRO A 223 -12.47 -21.58 -20.54
CA PRO A 223 -13.20 -22.13 -19.41
C PRO A 223 -12.20 -22.58 -18.35
N GLY A 224 -12.13 -21.83 -17.26
CA GLY A 224 -11.21 -22.14 -16.17
C GLY A 224 -11.47 -21.30 -14.91
N ARG A 225 -11.53 -21.97 -13.79
CA ARG A 225 -11.64 -21.54 -12.38
C ARG A 225 -12.65 -20.43 -12.07
N PRO A 226 -13.53 -20.60 -11.08
CA PRO A 226 -14.39 -19.53 -10.57
C PRO A 226 -13.49 -18.35 -10.11
N LYS A 227 -13.75 -17.15 -10.64
CA LYS A 227 -13.05 -15.94 -10.19
C LYS A 227 -13.41 -15.67 -8.73
N VAL A 228 -12.41 -15.63 -7.85
CA VAL A 228 -12.58 -15.18 -6.46
C VAL A 228 -13.09 -13.73 -6.49
N PRO A 229 -14.24 -13.40 -5.87
CA PRO A 229 -14.73 -12.02 -5.83
C PRO A 229 -13.72 -11.13 -5.09
N VAL A 230 -13.60 -9.87 -5.52
CA VAL A 230 -12.77 -8.89 -4.83
C VAL A 230 -13.29 -8.65 -3.42
N PHE A 231 -12.38 -8.61 -2.43
CA PHE A 231 -12.75 -8.31 -1.05
C PHE A 231 -13.30 -6.88 -0.95
N PRO A 232 -14.54 -6.69 -0.47
CA PRO A 232 -15.16 -5.36 -0.49
C PRO A 232 -14.64 -4.40 0.58
N GLY A 233 -13.89 -4.91 1.58
CA GLY A 233 -13.37 -4.15 2.70
C GLY A 233 -14.06 -4.45 4.04
N ARG A 234 -13.31 -4.39 5.13
CA ARG A 234 -13.79 -4.70 6.51
C ARG A 234 -14.98 -3.85 6.96
N LYS A 235 -15.14 -2.64 6.46
CA LYS A 235 -16.25 -1.73 6.82
C LYS A 235 -17.64 -2.33 6.56
N PHE A 236 -17.75 -3.29 5.66
CA PHE A 236 -19.02 -3.97 5.32
C PHE A 236 -19.38 -5.10 6.28
N PHE A 237 -18.47 -5.54 7.17
CA PHE A 237 -18.60 -6.67 8.07
C PHE A 237 -18.45 -6.24 9.53
N ARG A 238 -19.28 -5.32 9.99
CA ARG A 238 -19.29 -4.81 11.36
C ARG A 238 -20.69 -4.80 11.94
N GLU A 239 -20.80 -4.70 13.24
CA GLU A 239 -22.08 -4.62 13.92
C GLU A 239 -22.99 -3.53 13.33
N GLY A 240 -24.23 -3.88 13.06
CA GLY A 240 -25.23 -3.00 12.42
C GLY A 240 -25.07 -2.83 10.91
N ALA A 241 -24.09 -3.46 10.26
CA ALA A 241 -23.95 -3.39 8.81
C ALA A 241 -25.05 -4.22 8.10
N VAL A 242 -25.68 -3.62 7.09
CA VAL A 242 -26.69 -4.27 6.24
C VAL A 242 -26.34 -4.04 4.78
N ASN A 243 -25.85 -5.08 4.09
CA ASN A 243 -25.42 -4.97 2.69
C ASN A 243 -25.31 -6.35 2.00
N ASP A 244 -25.17 -6.35 0.67
CA ASP A 244 -25.10 -7.57 -0.13
C ASP A 244 -23.81 -8.38 0.10
N HIS A 245 -22.72 -7.77 0.51
CA HIS A 245 -21.46 -8.47 0.77
C HIS A 245 -21.59 -9.42 1.96
N VAL A 246 -22.38 -9.07 2.98
CA VAL A 246 -22.69 -9.97 4.11
C VAL A 246 -23.44 -11.21 3.62
N LEU A 247 -24.42 -11.02 2.75
CA LEU A 247 -25.17 -12.15 2.18
C LEU A 247 -24.30 -13.06 1.30
N VAL A 248 -23.42 -12.47 0.48
CA VAL A 248 -22.47 -13.20 -0.37
C VAL A 248 -21.50 -14.02 0.48
N LEU A 249 -20.92 -13.41 1.52
CA LEU A 249 -20.05 -14.08 2.48
C LEU A 249 -20.77 -15.27 3.15
N GLY A 250 -21.92 -15.02 3.71
CA GLY A 250 -22.69 -16.04 4.43
C GLY A 250 -23.08 -17.22 3.55
N ARG A 251 -23.48 -16.98 2.31
CA ARG A 251 -23.77 -18.03 1.33
C ARG A 251 -22.54 -18.88 1.00
N GLN A 252 -21.38 -18.25 0.89
CA GLN A 252 -20.14 -18.97 0.61
C GLN A 252 -19.69 -19.77 1.85
N LEU A 253 -19.81 -19.23 3.07
CA LEU A 253 -19.55 -19.96 4.31
C LEU A 253 -20.40 -21.24 4.39
N VAL A 254 -21.70 -21.14 4.10
CA VAL A 254 -22.60 -22.32 4.08
C VAL A 254 -22.14 -23.33 3.02
N LYS A 255 -21.78 -22.86 1.82
CA LYS A 255 -21.29 -23.72 0.73
C LYS A 255 -20.01 -24.48 1.12
N GLU A 256 -19.11 -23.83 1.85
CA GLU A 256 -17.86 -24.42 2.34
C GLU A 256 -18.03 -25.23 3.66
N GLY A 257 -19.25 -25.37 4.16
CA GLY A 257 -19.57 -26.16 5.37
C GLY A 257 -19.41 -25.41 6.69
N PHE A 258 -19.39 -24.09 6.67
CA PHE A 258 -19.23 -23.23 7.86
C PHE A 258 -20.49 -22.41 8.13
N GLY A 259 -21.66 -23.03 8.12
CA GLY A 259 -22.96 -22.38 8.32
C GLY A 259 -23.68 -22.72 9.62
N ASP A 260 -23.05 -23.44 10.54
CA ASP A 260 -23.70 -24.07 11.71
C ASP A 260 -24.31 -23.06 12.70
N HIS A 261 -23.83 -21.83 12.73
CA HIS A 261 -24.35 -20.79 13.61
C HIS A 261 -25.59 -20.07 13.02
N TYR A 262 -25.96 -20.32 11.76
CA TYR A 262 -27.19 -19.76 11.19
C TYR A 262 -28.41 -20.57 11.60
N LYS A 263 -29.38 -19.93 12.27
CA LYS A 263 -30.69 -20.57 12.60
C LYS A 263 -31.69 -20.56 11.44
N VAL A 264 -31.60 -19.52 10.59
CA VAL A 264 -32.53 -19.30 9.46
C VAL A 264 -31.80 -19.23 8.11
N GLY A 265 -30.46 -19.13 8.15
CA GLY A 265 -29.60 -18.96 7.00
C GLY A 265 -28.95 -17.57 6.91
N PRO A 266 -28.09 -17.37 5.90
CA PRO A 266 -27.39 -16.08 5.72
C PRO A 266 -28.37 -14.98 5.31
N SER A 267 -28.12 -13.77 5.83
CA SER A 267 -28.92 -12.58 5.53
C SER A 267 -28.01 -11.41 5.08
N ARG A 268 -28.58 -10.25 4.77
CA ARG A 268 -27.84 -9.03 4.47
C ARG A 268 -27.33 -8.32 5.73
N SER A 269 -27.83 -8.70 6.93
CA SER A 269 -27.47 -8.07 8.20
C SER A 269 -26.32 -8.83 8.84
N TRP A 270 -25.22 -8.12 9.11
CA TRP A 270 -24.09 -8.66 9.85
C TRP A 270 -24.46 -8.88 11.31
N GLY A 271 -24.23 -10.08 11.83
CA GLY A 271 -24.51 -10.43 13.20
C GLY A 271 -23.52 -11.44 13.80
N GLU A 272 -23.80 -11.86 15.03
CA GLU A 272 -22.94 -12.80 15.76
C GLU A 272 -22.82 -14.16 15.04
N ALA A 273 -23.89 -14.61 14.36
CA ALA A 273 -23.86 -15.85 13.57
C ALA A 273 -22.85 -15.79 12.43
N ASP A 274 -22.77 -14.65 11.73
CA ASP A 274 -21.78 -14.44 10.66
C ASP A 274 -20.36 -14.47 11.25
N ARG A 275 -20.14 -13.73 12.36
CA ARG A 275 -18.86 -13.66 13.03
C ARG A 275 -18.37 -15.03 13.51
N LEU A 276 -19.25 -15.83 14.07
CA LEU A 276 -18.92 -17.17 14.55
C LEU A 276 -18.57 -18.13 13.39
N ASN A 277 -19.35 -18.10 12.30
CA ASN A 277 -19.08 -18.90 11.11
C ASN A 277 -17.76 -18.53 10.44
N VAL A 278 -17.45 -17.21 10.33
CA VAL A 278 -16.15 -16.72 9.83
C VAL A 278 -15.01 -17.20 10.72
N ARG A 279 -15.16 -17.11 12.04
CA ARG A 279 -14.16 -17.57 13.01
C ARG A 279 -13.86 -19.06 12.88
N ASP A 280 -14.89 -19.89 12.70
CA ASP A 280 -14.72 -21.32 12.55
C ASP A 280 -14.02 -21.66 11.22
N PHE A 281 -14.36 -20.94 10.14
CA PHE A 281 -13.60 -21.03 8.89
C PHE A 281 -12.13 -20.62 9.09
N GLN A 282 -11.87 -19.49 9.75
CA GLN A 282 -10.50 -19.03 10.02
C GLN A 282 -9.70 -20.05 10.83
N LYS A 283 -10.28 -20.64 11.86
CA LYS A 283 -9.65 -21.72 12.66
C LYS A 283 -9.31 -22.98 11.86
N SER A 284 -10.10 -23.27 10.82
CA SER A 284 -9.89 -24.44 9.96
C SER A 284 -8.71 -24.28 9.00
N ARG A 285 -8.20 -23.05 8.78
CA ARG A 285 -7.12 -22.73 7.87
C ARG A 285 -5.85 -22.40 8.66
N GLU A 286 -4.73 -23.05 8.32
CA GLU A 286 -3.45 -22.86 9.01
C GLU A 286 -2.99 -21.41 8.93
N GLU A 287 -3.15 -20.78 7.77
CA GLU A 287 -2.75 -19.41 7.48
C GLU A 287 -3.55 -18.34 8.24
N LEU A 288 -4.74 -18.70 8.76
CA LEU A 288 -5.66 -17.79 9.47
C LEU A 288 -5.77 -18.08 10.97
N ARG A 289 -5.25 -19.22 11.42
CA ARG A 289 -5.47 -19.72 12.79
C ARG A 289 -4.95 -18.80 13.88
N GLY A 290 -3.89 -18.04 13.59
CA GLY A 290 -3.29 -17.09 14.53
C GLY A 290 -4.10 -15.80 14.73
N ASP A 291 -5.06 -15.49 13.84
CA ASP A 291 -5.87 -14.26 13.88
C ASP A 291 -7.35 -14.59 13.58
N ALA A 292 -7.89 -15.62 14.23
CA ALA A 292 -9.26 -16.06 14.04
C ALA A 292 -10.24 -15.21 14.86
N ASP A 293 -10.37 -13.92 14.52
CA ASP A 293 -11.20 -12.93 15.20
C ASP A 293 -12.70 -13.00 14.83
N GLY A 294 -13.01 -13.70 13.74
CA GLY A 294 -14.36 -13.82 13.19
C GLY A 294 -14.75 -12.68 12.25
N PHE A 295 -13.83 -11.78 11.90
CA PHE A 295 -14.05 -10.76 10.90
C PHE A 295 -13.29 -11.10 9.62
N PRO A 296 -13.94 -11.10 8.43
CA PRO A 296 -13.25 -11.45 7.21
C PRO A 296 -12.25 -10.36 6.82
N GLY A 297 -10.99 -10.76 6.65
CA GLY A 297 -9.96 -9.97 5.99
C GLY A 297 -9.78 -10.43 4.53
N PRO A 298 -8.91 -9.77 3.74
CA PRO A 298 -8.63 -10.16 2.36
C PRO A 298 -8.19 -11.62 2.22
N LEU A 299 -7.33 -12.11 3.11
CA LEU A 299 -6.87 -13.50 3.08
C LEU A 299 -8.01 -14.47 3.42
N THR A 300 -8.83 -14.16 4.44
CA THR A 300 -10.04 -14.94 4.76
C THR A 300 -10.96 -15.02 3.55
N TRP A 301 -11.23 -13.89 2.89
CA TRP A 301 -12.05 -13.80 1.70
C TRP A 301 -11.48 -14.62 0.54
N LYS A 302 -10.20 -14.43 0.24
CA LYS A 302 -9.49 -15.17 -0.81
C LYS A 302 -9.60 -16.69 -0.61
N LEU A 303 -9.29 -17.19 0.59
CA LEU A 303 -9.33 -18.62 0.91
C LEU A 303 -10.77 -19.19 0.94
N LEU A 304 -11.75 -18.37 1.28
CA LEU A 304 -13.15 -18.78 1.31
C LEU A 304 -13.76 -18.92 -0.10
N PHE A 305 -13.29 -18.10 -1.06
CA PHE A 305 -13.83 -18.08 -2.43
C PHE A 305 -12.90 -18.77 -3.47
N SER A 306 -11.78 -19.38 -3.02
CA SER A 306 -10.83 -20.09 -3.88
C SER A 306 -11.24 -21.52 -4.30
#